data_237610b1fe4f503d8ec7ab05f48d6af6
#
_entry.id   237610b1fe4f503d8ec7ab05f48d6af6
#
_cell.length_a   1.000
_cell.length_b   1.000
_cell.length_c   1.000
_cell.angle_alpha   90.00
_cell.angle_beta   90.00
_cell.angle_gamma   90.00
#
_symmetry.space_group_name_H-M   'P 1'
#
loop_
_entity.id
_entity.type
_entity.pdbx_description
1 polymer ?
#
loop_
_entity_poly.entity_id
_entity_poly.type
_entity_poly.pdbx_seq_one_letter_code
_entity_poly.pdbx_strand_id
1 'polypeptide(L)'
;MSEDRYYAVRMLWVQDKEIWQRYQEMAKPILDRHDVRVEHWLETDGIAGEGLEKPDLIVVTSYPNPAALEAFESDPDLKEASAVRDKGAKLITVTARSAALG
;
A
#
# COMPACT_ATOMS: atom_id res chain seq x y z
N MET A 1 13.48 -18.71 -12.77
CA MET A 1 13.53 -17.30 -13.21
C MET A 1 12.78 -16.46 -12.21
N SER A 2 13.43 -15.51 -11.59
CA SER A 2 12.74 -14.62 -10.65
C SER A 2 11.88 -13.64 -11.41
N GLU A 3 10.69 -13.39 -10.91
CA GLU A 3 9.76 -12.44 -11.46
C GLU A 3 10.16 -11.05 -10.98
N ASP A 4 10.45 -10.14 -11.91
CA ASP A 4 10.76 -8.76 -11.57
C ASP A 4 9.48 -7.99 -11.36
N ARG A 5 9.08 -7.87 -10.11
CA ARG A 5 7.90 -7.08 -9.77
C ARG A 5 8.31 -5.70 -9.29
N TYR A 6 7.37 -4.78 -9.36
CA TYR A 6 7.51 -3.44 -8.85
C TYR A 6 6.75 -3.37 -7.52
N TYR A 7 7.31 -2.66 -6.55
CA TYR A 7 6.80 -2.68 -5.18
C TYR A 7 6.31 -1.32 -4.73
N ALA A 8 5.30 -1.32 -3.89
CA ALA A 8 4.89 -0.15 -3.12
C ALA A 8 4.91 -0.53 -1.65
N VAL A 9 5.66 0.23 -0.87
CA VAL A 9 5.73 0.06 0.58
C VAL A 9 4.95 1.20 1.20
N ARG A 10 3.90 0.87 1.92
CA ARG A 10 3.03 1.87 2.52
C ARG A 10 3.14 1.83 4.03
N MET A 11 3.41 2.99 4.61
CA MET A 11 3.35 3.17 6.05
C MET A 11 2.00 3.83 6.36
N LEU A 12 1.29 3.27 7.34
CA LEU A 12 -0.08 3.68 7.65
C LEU A 12 -0.24 4.05 9.11
N TRP A 13 -0.88 5.18 9.32
CA TRP A 13 -1.31 5.65 10.64
C TRP A 13 -2.83 5.59 10.66
N VAL A 14 -3.38 4.60 11.35
CA VAL A 14 -4.82 4.33 11.39
C VAL A 14 -5.45 5.09 12.55
N GLN A 15 -6.29 6.05 12.24
CA GLN A 15 -6.96 6.89 13.22
C GLN A 15 -8.37 6.36 13.53
N ASP A 16 -9.00 5.71 12.55
CA ASP A 16 -10.34 5.14 12.70
C ASP A 16 -10.34 3.75 12.06
N LYS A 17 -10.44 2.73 12.90
CA LYS A 17 -10.38 1.33 12.48
C LYS A 17 -11.56 0.92 11.61
N GLU A 18 -12.73 1.46 11.85
CA GLU A 18 -13.93 1.13 11.06
C GLU A 18 -13.82 1.66 9.64
N ILE A 19 -13.31 2.87 9.50
CA ILE A 19 -13.08 3.48 8.17
C ILE A 19 -12.01 2.70 7.44
N TRP A 20 -10.93 2.33 8.13
CA TRP A 20 -9.85 1.52 7.56
C TRP A 20 -10.38 0.18 7.06
N GLN A 21 -11.21 -0.48 7.85
CA GLN A 21 -11.83 -1.75 7.46
C GLN A 21 -12.72 -1.61 6.23
N ARG A 22 -13.50 -0.54 6.16
CA ARG A 22 -14.34 -0.25 4.99
C ARG A 22 -13.50 -0.07 3.75
N TYR A 23 -12.39 0.67 3.87
CA TYR A 23 -11.46 0.86 2.76
C TYR A 23 -10.92 -0.48 2.26
N GLN A 24 -10.52 -1.36 3.17
CA GLN A 24 -9.98 -2.67 2.79
C GLN A 24 -11.00 -3.49 1.99
N GLU A 25 -12.25 -3.47 2.41
CA GLU A 25 -13.32 -4.17 1.70
C GLU A 25 -13.54 -3.60 0.30
N MET A 26 -13.50 -2.28 0.17
CA MET A 26 -13.63 -1.61 -1.12
C MET A 26 -12.45 -1.89 -2.04
N ALA A 27 -11.24 -1.93 -1.49
CA ALA A 27 -10.02 -2.09 -2.27
C ALA A 27 -9.80 -3.52 -2.77
N LYS A 28 -10.30 -4.52 -2.06
CA LYS A 28 -10.02 -5.93 -2.36
C LYS A 28 -10.32 -6.33 -3.81
N PRO A 29 -11.52 -6.07 -4.38
CA PRO A 29 -11.77 -6.42 -5.78
C PRO A 29 -10.91 -5.62 -6.77
N ILE A 30 -10.48 -4.43 -6.37
CA ILE A 30 -9.64 -3.59 -7.22
C ILE A 30 -8.22 -4.15 -7.29
N LEU A 31 -7.70 -4.65 -6.17
CA LEU A 31 -6.42 -5.34 -6.12
C LEU A 31 -6.41 -6.54 -7.07
N ASP A 32 -7.47 -7.34 -7.01
CA ASP A 32 -7.60 -8.53 -7.88
C ASP A 32 -7.65 -8.14 -9.35
N ARG A 33 -8.36 -7.07 -9.67
CA ARG A 33 -8.52 -6.58 -11.05
C ARG A 33 -7.18 -6.19 -11.69
N HIS A 34 -6.27 -5.66 -10.90
CA HIS A 34 -4.98 -5.15 -11.39
C HIS A 34 -3.80 -6.08 -11.11
N ASP A 35 -4.05 -7.32 -10.70
CA ASP A 35 -3.01 -8.29 -10.35
C ASP A 35 -2.05 -7.75 -9.29
N VAL A 36 -2.58 -7.05 -8.32
CA VAL A 36 -1.81 -6.54 -7.19
C VAL A 36 -1.72 -7.64 -6.14
N ARG A 37 -0.51 -7.92 -5.70
CA ARG A 37 -0.27 -8.91 -4.64
C ARG A 37 0.07 -8.18 -3.35
N VAL A 38 -0.55 -8.59 -2.26
CA VAL A 38 -0.13 -8.14 -0.93
C VAL A 38 0.95 -9.11 -0.47
N GLU A 39 2.19 -8.67 -0.53
CA GLU A 39 3.35 -9.51 -0.17
C GLU A 39 3.52 -9.60 1.34
N HIS A 40 3.33 -8.50 2.04
CA HIS A 40 3.48 -8.44 3.49
C HIS A 40 2.46 -7.50 4.10
N TRP A 41 1.95 -7.93 5.23
CA TRP A 41 1.04 -7.16 6.06
C TRP A 41 1.63 -7.16 7.46
N LEU A 42 2.29 -6.07 7.85
CA LEU A 42 3.15 -6.04 9.03
C LEU A 42 2.62 -5.03 10.06
N GLU A 43 2.55 -5.49 11.30
CA GLU A 43 2.29 -4.62 12.43
C GLU A 43 3.62 -4.03 12.90
N THR A 44 3.68 -2.73 13.08
CA THR A 44 4.93 -2.04 13.39
C THR A 44 5.23 -2.12 14.89
N ASP A 45 6.42 -2.61 15.24
CA ASP A 45 6.86 -2.67 16.64
C ASP A 45 7.61 -1.42 17.07
N GLY A 46 8.42 -0.84 16.18
CA GLY A 46 9.25 0.29 16.56
C GLY A 46 9.76 1.06 15.36
N ILE A 47 10.35 2.21 15.64
CA ILE A 47 10.99 3.04 14.65
C ILE A 47 12.26 3.63 15.27
N ALA A 48 13.31 3.70 14.47
CA ALA A 48 14.56 4.37 14.83
C ALA A 48 14.86 5.44 13.80
N GLY A 49 15.31 6.59 14.24
CA GLY A 49 15.57 7.74 13.38
C GLY A 49 14.69 8.91 13.77
N GLU A 50 14.88 10.02 13.07
CA GLU A 50 14.18 11.26 13.37
C GLU A 50 13.20 11.64 12.26
N GLY A 51 12.20 12.43 12.61
CA GLY A 51 11.34 13.09 11.65
C GLY A 51 10.06 12.36 11.30
N LEU A 52 9.84 11.15 11.82
CA LEU A 52 8.63 10.41 11.51
C LEU A 52 8.11 9.67 12.73
N GLU A 53 6.82 9.80 13.00
CA GLU A 53 6.17 8.99 14.02
C GLU A 53 6.10 7.54 13.59
N LYS A 54 6.08 6.62 14.55
CA LYS A 54 5.94 5.20 14.26
C LYS A 54 4.58 4.93 13.61
N PRO A 55 4.56 4.35 12.41
CA PRO A 55 3.28 3.95 11.81
C PRO A 55 2.66 2.78 12.56
N ASP A 56 1.37 2.55 12.35
CA ASP A 56 0.68 1.40 12.91
C ASP A 56 0.93 0.14 12.09
N LEU A 57 0.94 0.30 10.78
CA LEU A 57 1.08 -0.81 9.83
C LEU A 57 2.06 -0.47 8.72
N ILE A 58 2.71 -1.52 8.21
CA ILE A 58 3.45 -1.46 6.96
C ILE A 58 2.85 -2.50 6.03
N VAL A 59 2.44 -2.07 4.84
CA VAL A 59 1.87 -2.97 3.83
C VAL A 59 2.77 -2.93 2.61
N VAL A 60 3.26 -4.09 2.19
CA VAL A 60 4.07 -4.22 0.99
C VAL A 60 3.22 -4.88 -0.09
N THR A 61 2.99 -4.15 -1.17
CA THR A 61 2.28 -4.68 -2.33
C THR A 61 3.23 -4.76 -3.51
N SER A 62 2.94 -5.64 -4.45
CA SER A 62 3.72 -5.74 -5.66
C SER A 62 2.83 -5.74 -6.90
N TYR A 63 3.39 -5.30 -7.99
CA TYR A 63 2.74 -5.07 -9.28
C TYR A 63 3.58 -5.69 -10.37
N PRO A 64 2.97 -6.13 -11.49
CA PRO A 64 3.76 -6.69 -12.59
C PRO A 64 4.85 -5.76 -13.12
N ASN A 65 4.57 -4.45 -13.11
CA ASN A 65 5.49 -3.43 -13.62
C ASN A 65 5.01 -2.05 -13.16
N PRO A 66 5.79 -0.97 -13.37
CA PRO A 66 5.36 0.38 -13.00
C PRO A 66 4.07 0.85 -13.66
N ALA A 67 3.83 0.43 -14.91
CA ALA A 67 2.61 0.81 -15.62
C ALA A 67 1.36 0.22 -14.95
N ALA A 68 1.48 -0.99 -14.39
CA ALA A 68 0.39 -1.62 -13.65
C ALA A 68 0.07 -0.86 -12.37
N LEU A 69 1.08 -0.36 -11.66
CA LEU A 69 0.87 0.50 -10.50
C LEU A 69 0.13 1.78 -10.89
N GLU A 70 0.56 2.41 -11.98
CA GLU A 70 -0.07 3.63 -12.47
C GLU A 70 -1.53 3.39 -12.85
N ALA A 71 -1.82 2.29 -13.53
CA ALA A 71 -3.19 1.90 -13.89
C ALA A 71 -4.05 1.66 -12.66
N PHE A 72 -3.48 1.01 -11.65
CA PHE A 72 -4.16 0.77 -10.38
C PHE A 72 -4.51 2.09 -9.68
N GLU A 73 -3.54 2.98 -9.57
CA GLU A 73 -3.74 4.27 -8.91
C GLU A 73 -4.70 5.19 -9.66
N SER A 74 -4.84 4.99 -10.97
CA SER A 74 -5.74 5.78 -11.81
C SER A 74 -7.16 5.20 -11.88
N ASP A 75 -7.38 4.04 -11.29
CA ASP A 75 -8.71 3.40 -11.31
C ASP A 75 -9.70 4.28 -10.53
N PRO A 76 -10.83 4.70 -11.15
CA PRO A 76 -11.82 5.53 -10.47
C PRO A 76 -12.38 4.91 -9.19
N ASP A 77 -12.52 3.59 -9.17
CA ASP A 77 -13.02 2.88 -7.98
C ASP A 77 -12.00 2.97 -6.84
N LEU A 78 -10.70 2.93 -7.15
CA LEU A 78 -9.68 3.09 -6.15
C LEU A 78 -9.66 4.53 -5.60
N LYS A 79 -9.87 5.51 -6.45
CA LYS A 79 -9.96 6.91 -6.02
C LYS A 79 -11.10 7.11 -5.03
N GLU A 80 -12.24 6.48 -5.29
CA GLU A 80 -13.38 6.49 -4.37
C GLU A 80 -13.04 5.82 -3.04
N ALA A 81 -12.40 4.66 -3.08
CA ALA A 81 -11.96 3.95 -1.88
C ALA A 81 -10.93 4.78 -1.09
N SER A 82 -9.99 5.41 -1.79
CA SER A 82 -8.96 6.24 -1.17
C SER A 82 -9.56 7.45 -0.46
N ALA A 83 -10.62 8.04 -1.00
CA ALA A 83 -11.33 9.13 -0.36
C ALA A 83 -11.94 8.69 0.97
N VAL A 84 -12.46 7.47 1.05
CA VAL A 84 -12.95 6.88 2.30
C VAL A 84 -11.79 6.68 3.28
N ARG A 85 -10.70 6.05 2.81
CA ARG A 85 -9.50 5.81 3.62
C ARG A 85 -8.96 7.10 4.26
N ASP A 86 -8.89 8.17 3.50
CA ASP A 86 -8.29 9.43 3.95
C ASP A 86 -9.05 10.08 5.11
N LYS A 87 -10.28 9.67 5.36
CA LYS A 87 -11.04 10.12 6.51
C LYS A 87 -10.62 9.41 7.81
N GLY A 88 -9.93 8.29 7.72
CA GLY A 88 -9.58 7.50 8.90
C GLY A 88 -8.15 7.02 8.95
N ALA A 89 -7.31 7.37 7.97
CA ALA A 89 -5.91 6.97 7.97
C ALA A 89 -5.05 7.96 7.19
N LYS A 90 -3.79 8.07 7.61
CA LYS A 90 -2.74 8.75 6.84
C LYS A 90 -1.84 7.67 6.28
N LEU A 91 -1.23 7.94 5.13
CA LEU A 91 -0.25 7.02 4.59
C LEU A 91 0.87 7.75 3.85
N ILE A 92 2.03 7.10 3.85
CA ILE A 92 3.17 7.47 3.02
C ILE A 92 3.50 6.25 2.18
N THR A 93 3.65 6.45 0.88
CA THR A 93 3.97 5.39 -0.06
C THR A 93 5.38 5.60 -0.61
N VAL A 94 6.18 4.55 -0.55
CA VAL A 94 7.49 4.50 -1.19
C VAL A 94 7.42 3.43 -2.27
N THR A 95 7.74 3.78 -3.50
CA THR A 95 7.81 2.81 -4.58
C THR A 95 9.25 2.36 -4.79
N ALA A 96 9.43 1.11 -5.17
CA ALA A 96 10.76 0.52 -5.25
C ALA A 96 10.78 -0.67 -6.20
N ARG A 97 11.97 -0.99 -6.65
CA ARG A 97 12.23 -2.19 -7.45
C ARG A 97 13.36 -2.97 -6.81
N SER A 98 13.52 -4.23 -7.21
CA SER A 98 14.60 -5.04 -6.71
C SER A 98 15.95 -4.36 -6.98
N ALA A 99 16.78 -4.25 -5.95
CA ALA A 99 18.09 -3.64 -6.09
C ALA A 99 19.09 -4.67 -6.63
N ALA A 100 20.00 -4.18 -7.47
CA ALA A 100 21.10 -5.01 -7.97
C ALA A 100 22.27 -5.07 -6.98
N LEU A 101 22.11 -4.45 -5.81
CA LEU A 101 23.11 -4.46 -4.75
C LEU A 101 22.97 -5.76 -3.95
N GLY A 102 23.90 -6.57 -3.99
CA GLY A 102 23.72 -7.76 -3.25
C GLY A 102 24.77 -8.64 -3.07
#